data_c375f682a8373fbc2081c06b4698b60f
#
_entry.id   c375f682a8373fbc2081c06b4698b60f
#
_cell.length_a   1.000
_cell.length_b   1.000
_cell.length_c   1.000
_cell.angle_alpha   90.00
_cell.angle_beta   90.00
_cell.angle_gamma   90.00
#
_symmetry.space_group_name_H-M   'P 1'
#
loop_
_entity.id
_entity.type
_entity.pdbx_description
1 polymer ?
#
loop_
_entity_poly.entity_id
_entity_poly.type
_entity_poly.pdbx_seq_one_letter_code
_entity_poly.pdbx_strand_id
1 'polypeptide(L)'
;MSLRCRYDYLANKITAEVWQGLNRTQSQNINPFVTFSDGFRNLAEVKASLDSSNYRNYAIIAGQDQEENRKVAYADLSGGGYRRILYVDARSDRWDPEEQTEAEYLEGLRQKGLDKLLDYQIIQNIEIEASNTGFAYLTDWDLGDLVDVVIPELGLAMEARIITVREVRKRNNLTITIELGDKMLTQLKKARLIY
;
A
#
# COMPACT_ATOMS: atom_id res chain seq x y z
N MET A 1 6.33 8.03 -1.90
CA MET A 1 6.51 9.20 -2.78
C MET A 1 5.62 9.03 -3.98
N SER A 2 4.94 10.09 -4.41
CA SER A 2 4.11 10.15 -5.60
C SER A 2 4.50 11.36 -6.44
N LEU A 3 4.14 11.32 -7.71
CA LEU A 3 4.28 12.46 -8.61
C LEU A 3 2.98 13.25 -8.55
N ARG A 4 3.07 14.56 -8.29
CA ARG A 4 1.94 15.47 -8.32
C ARG A 4 2.17 16.50 -9.41
N CYS A 5 1.13 16.75 -10.22
CA CYS A 5 1.12 17.82 -11.21
C CYS A 5 0.12 18.88 -10.76
N ARG A 6 0.56 20.11 -10.67
CA ARG A 6 -0.29 21.29 -10.39
C ARG A 6 -0.29 22.23 -11.58
N TYR A 7 -1.46 22.74 -11.93
CA TYR A 7 -1.59 23.78 -12.93
C TYR A 7 -1.79 25.12 -12.24
N ASP A 8 -0.84 26.03 -12.45
CA ASP A 8 -0.96 27.41 -12.04
C ASP A 8 -1.57 28.20 -13.20
N TYR A 9 -2.84 28.58 -13.05
CA TYR A 9 -3.58 29.28 -14.09
C TYR A 9 -3.13 30.74 -14.26
N LEU A 10 -2.55 31.36 -13.22
CA LEU A 10 -2.01 32.72 -13.30
C LEU A 10 -0.69 32.78 -14.09
N ALA A 11 0.16 31.79 -13.85
CA ALA A 11 1.44 31.66 -14.55
C ALA A 11 1.32 30.84 -15.84
N ASN A 12 0.14 30.28 -16.14
CA ASN A 12 -0.10 29.35 -17.27
C ASN A 12 0.95 28.23 -17.33
N LYS A 13 1.24 27.63 -16.19
CA LYS A 13 2.34 26.68 -16.04
C LYS A 13 1.87 25.41 -15.33
N ILE A 14 2.32 24.25 -15.85
CA ILE A 14 2.23 22.97 -15.15
C ILE A 14 3.53 22.72 -14.41
N THR A 15 3.45 22.49 -13.11
CA THR A 15 4.58 22.09 -12.27
C THR A 15 4.40 20.65 -11.86
N ALA A 16 5.39 19.82 -12.17
CA ALA A 16 5.49 18.45 -11.70
C ALA A 16 6.44 18.42 -10.49
N GLU A 17 6.00 17.82 -9.41
CA GLU A 17 6.79 17.70 -8.19
C GLU A 17 6.69 16.32 -7.59
N VAL A 18 7.75 15.88 -6.95
CA VAL A 18 7.72 14.67 -6.11
C VAL A 18 7.09 15.06 -4.78
N TRP A 19 5.95 14.46 -4.47
CA TRP A 19 5.17 14.76 -3.29
C TRP A 19 5.17 13.58 -2.31
N GLN A 20 5.44 13.88 -1.06
CA GLN A 20 5.23 12.99 0.06
C GLN A 20 4.29 13.70 1.02
N GLY A 21 3.08 13.16 1.20
CA GLY A 21 2.11 13.70 2.14
C GLY A 21 2.64 13.74 3.57
N LEU A 22 2.03 14.58 4.38
CA LEU A 22 2.38 14.74 5.79
C LEU A 22 1.83 13.58 6.63
N ASN A 23 2.50 13.25 7.72
CA ASN A 23 1.91 12.44 8.76
C ASN A 23 1.02 13.34 9.63
N ARG A 24 -0.29 13.06 9.62
CA ARG A 24 -1.31 13.80 10.39
C ARG A 24 -2.06 12.87 11.35
N THR A 25 -1.43 11.76 11.71
CA THR A 25 -2.00 10.83 12.71
C THR A 25 -1.75 11.31 14.13
N GLN A 26 -2.49 10.79 15.09
CA GLN A 26 -2.27 11.06 16.50
C GLN A 26 -0.99 10.41 17.05
N SER A 27 -0.33 9.54 16.29
CA SER A 27 0.94 8.89 16.67
C SER A 27 2.15 9.83 16.59
N GLN A 28 1.98 11.05 16.09
CA GLN A 28 3.01 12.10 16.01
C GLN A 28 2.49 13.43 16.59
N ASN A 29 3.39 14.39 16.84
CA ASN A 29 3.07 15.68 17.45
C ASN A 29 3.70 16.90 16.70
N ILE A 30 4.10 16.68 15.45
CA ILE A 30 4.74 17.73 14.61
C ILE A 30 3.68 18.46 13.80
N ASN A 31 2.73 17.73 13.22
CA ASN A 31 1.68 18.26 12.37
C ASN A 31 0.33 18.23 13.08
N PRO A 32 -0.60 19.15 12.77
CA PRO A 32 -1.99 19.02 13.21
C PRO A 32 -2.56 17.67 12.80
N PHE A 33 -3.22 16.97 13.71
CA PHE A 33 -3.80 15.68 13.41
C PHE A 33 -5.12 15.83 12.64
N VAL A 34 -5.41 14.83 11.82
CA VAL A 34 -6.67 14.69 11.08
C VAL A 34 -7.21 13.28 11.30
N THR A 35 -8.42 13.21 11.80
CA THR A 35 -9.12 11.95 12.05
C THR A 35 -10.44 11.93 11.28
N PHE A 36 -10.62 10.97 10.41
CA PHE A 36 -11.92 10.69 9.79
C PHE A 36 -12.70 9.74 10.68
N SER A 37 -13.81 10.23 11.23
CA SER A 37 -14.70 9.42 12.06
C SER A 37 -16.13 9.97 12.07
N ASP A 38 -17.08 9.10 12.38
CA ASP A 38 -18.46 9.51 12.60
C ASP A 38 -18.57 10.49 13.77
N GLY A 39 -17.79 10.29 14.83
CA GLY A 39 -17.74 11.18 16.00
C GLY A 39 -17.40 12.64 15.65
N PHE A 40 -16.61 12.88 14.62
CA PHE A 40 -16.29 14.22 14.10
C PHE A 40 -17.27 14.68 13.02
N ARG A 41 -18.27 13.86 12.65
CA ARG A 41 -19.26 14.15 11.60
C ARG A 41 -18.65 14.54 10.26
N ASN A 42 -17.45 14.04 9.98
CA ASN A 42 -16.72 14.27 8.74
C ASN A 42 -16.75 13.06 7.80
N LEU A 43 -17.53 12.03 8.14
CA LEU A 43 -17.86 10.89 7.29
C LEU A 43 -19.34 10.98 6.89
N ALA A 44 -19.62 10.96 5.58
CA ALA A 44 -20.98 10.88 5.06
C ALA A 44 -21.34 9.45 4.63
N GLU A 45 -20.45 8.77 3.96
CA GLU A 45 -20.60 7.37 3.53
C GLU A 45 -19.24 6.67 3.65
N VAL A 46 -19.26 5.42 4.06
CA VAL A 46 -18.05 4.57 4.13
C VAL A 46 -18.31 3.30 3.35
N LYS A 47 -17.42 3.00 2.40
CA LYS A 47 -17.36 1.73 1.69
C LYS A 47 -16.02 1.07 1.98
N ALA A 48 -16.05 -0.03 2.71
CA ALA A 48 -14.86 -0.83 2.96
C ALA A 48 -14.93 -2.10 2.13
N SER A 49 -13.86 -2.39 1.39
CA SER A 49 -13.70 -3.66 0.68
C SER A 49 -12.39 -4.32 1.06
N LEU A 50 -12.47 -5.61 1.33
CA LEU A 50 -11.33 -6.47 1.61
C LEU A 50 -11.25 -7.54 0.52
N ASP A 51 -10.25 -7.47 -0.34
CA ASP A 51 -9.99 -8.52 -1.32
C ASP A 51 -8.83 -9.41 -0.86
N SER A 52 -9.17 -10.62 -0.46
CA SER A 52 -8.22 -11.67 -0.09
C SER A 52 -8.18 -12.83 -1.09
N SER A 53 -8.82 -12.69 -2.24
CA SER A 53 -8.93 -13.76 -3.25
C SER A 53 -7.57 -14.22 -3.75
N ASN A 54 -6.68 -13.28 -3.98
CA ASN A 54 -5.32 -13.52 -4.47
C ASN A 54 -4.27 -13.57 -3.34
N TYR A 55 -4.68 -13.47 -2.08
CA TYR A 55 -3.73 -13.47 -0.97
C TYR A 55 -2.90 -14.74 -0.90
N ARG A 56 -1.58 -14.56 -0.83
CA ARG A 56 -0.59 -15.64 -0.61
C ARG A 56 0.40 -15.19 0.45
N ASN A 57 0.80 -16.11 1.31
CA ASN A 57 1.73 -15.86 2.41
C ASN A 57 2.85 -16.90 2.53
N TYR A 58 2.91 -17.82 1.58
CA TYR A 58 3.97 -18.83 1.50
C TYR A 58 4.35 -19.04 0.06
N ALA A 59 5.63 -18.98 -0.28
CA ALA A 59 6.09 -19.24 -1.64
C ALA A 59 7.01 -20.46 -1.69
N ILE A 60 6.81 -21.27 -2.74
CA ILE A 60 7.71 -22.33 -3.14
C ILE A 60 8.38 -21.85 -4.43
N ILE A 61 9.67 -21.63 -4.37
CA ILE A 61 10.47 -21.08 -5.47
C ILE A 61 11.29 -22.22 -6.06
N ALA A 62 10.98 -22.59 -7.29
CA ALA A 62 11.62 -23.66 -8.00
C ALA A 62 12.65 -23.08 -8.97
N GLY A 63 13.92 -23.20 -8.60
CA GLY A 63 15.07 -22.75 -9.37
C GLY A 63 15.48 -23.66 -10.51
N GLN A 64 16.76 -23.67 -10.80
CA GLN A 64 17.38 -24.46 -11.86
C GLN A 64 17.25 -25.98 -11.59
N ASP A 65 17.50 -26.74 -12.63
CA ASP A 65 17.44 -28.20 -12.73
C ASP A 65 16.03 -28.80 -12.79
N GLN A 66 15.94 -30.12 -12.89
CA GLN A 66 14.70 -30.86 -13.05
C GLN A 66 14.62 -32.00 -12.04
N GLU A 67 13.40 -32.40 -11.74
CA GLU A 67 13.11 -33.56 -10.87
C GLU A 67 13.83 -33.46 -9.51
N GLU A 68 14.49 -34.50 -9.07
CA GLU A 68 15.12 -34.62 -7.75
C GLU A 68 16.32 -33.66 -7.53
N ASN A 69 16.96 -33.22 -8.61
CA ASN A 69 18.11 -32.31 -8.56
C ASN A 69 17.70 -30.83 -8.50
N ARG A 70 16.39 -30.54 -8.61
CA ARG A 70 15.91 -29.19 -8.66
C ARG A 70 16.16 -28.42 -7.37
N LYS A 71 16.81 -27.27 -7.48
CA LYS A 71 17.01 -26.38 -6.35
C LYS A 71 15.72 -25.68 -5.98
N VAL A 72 15.27 -25.81 -4.73
CA VAL A 72 14.02 -25.26 -4.24
C VAL A 72 14.27 -24.45 -2.98
N ALA A 73 13.76 -23.22 -2.97
CA ALA A 73 13.75 -22.37 -1.79
C ALA A 73 12.31 -22.09 -1.32
N TYR A 74 12.19 -21.65 -0.09
CA TYR A 74 10.90 -21.37 0.54
C TYR A 74 10.94 -19.97 1.17
N ALA A 75 9.84 -19.21 1.00
CA ALA A 75 9.61 -17.96 1.67
C ALA A 75 8.32 -18.04 2.48
N ASP A 76 8.38 -17.84 3.79
CA ASP A 76 7.26 -18.00 4.71
C ASP A 76 6.95 -16.69 5.43
N LEU A 77 5.77 -16.12 5.14
CA LEU A 77 5.17 -14.96 5.79
C LEU A 77 3.91 -15.35 6.58
N SER A 78 3.67 -16.66 6.80
CA SER A 78 2.47 -17.14 7.49
C SER A 78 2.50 -16.91 9.00
N GLY A 79 3.67 -16.63 9.56
CA GLY A 79 3.84 -16.51 11.02
C GLY A 79 3.48 -17.77 11.79
N GLY A 80 3.56 -18.96 11.15
CA GLY A 80 3.14 -20.23 11.73
C GLY A 80 1.65 -20.55 11.56
N GLY A 81 0.89 -19.66 10.90
CA GLY A 81 -0.52 -19.86 10.61
C GLY A 81 -0.80 -20.65 9.32
N TYR A 82 -2.04 -20.57 8.85
CA TYR A 82 -2.46 -21.24 7.61
C TYR A 82 -1.69 -20.71 6.40
N ARG A 83 -1.09 -21.62 5.63
CA ARG A 83 -0.30 -21.31 4.44
C ARG A 83 -1.16 -21.30 3.18
N ARG A 84 -1.19 -20.14 2.51
CA ARG A 84 -1.72 -19.97 1.16
C ARG A 84 -0.54 -19.92 0.20
N ILE A 85 -0.35 -21.01 -0.55
CA ILE A 85 0.86 -21.27 -1.29
C ILE A 85 0.86 -20.54 -2.64
N LEU A 86 2.00 -19.91 -2.97
CA LEU A 86 2.36 -19.39 -4.28
C LEU A 86 3.49 -20.24 -4.85
N TYR A 87 3.33 -20.74 -6.05
CA TYR A 87 4.43 -21.36 -6.81
C TYR A 87 5.12 -20.29 -7.68
N VAL A 88 6.44 -20.20 -7.56
CA VAL A 88 7.27 -19.26 -8.32
C VAL A 88 8.25 -20.07 -9.17
N ASP A 89 8.10 -19.99 -10.49
CA ASP A 89 9.04 -20.59 -11.44
C ASP A 89 10.25 -19.68 -11.63
N ALA A 90 11.40 -20.12 -11.20
CA ALA A 90 12.67 -19.43 -11.29
C ALA A 90 13.73 -20.24 -12.06
N ARG A 91 13.31 -21.09 -13.00
CA ARG A 91 14.20 -21.92 -13.84
C ARG A 91 15.19 -21.09 -14.68
N SER A 92 14.84 -19.85 -14.97
CA SER A 92 15.71 -18.92 -15.69
C SER A 92 16.88 -18.41 -14.84
N ASP A 93 16.78 -18.50 -13.53
CA ASP A 93 17.83 -18.06 -12.63
C ASP A 93 18.86 -19.17 -12.52
N ARG A 94 19.99 -18.96 -13.19
CA ARG A 94 21.06 -19.97 -13.28
C ARG A 94 21.95 -19.88 -12.03
N TRP A 95 22.34 -21.03 -11.55
CA TRP A 95 23.37 -21.17 -10.54
C TRP A 95 24.71 -21.50 -11.22
N ASP A 96 25.72 -20.70 -10.93
CA ASP A 96 27.09 -20.94 -11.33
C ASP A 96 27.94 -21.19 -10.08
N PRO A 97 28.44 -22.43 -9.87
CA PRO A 97 29.26 -22.77 -8.71
C PRO A 97 30.60 -22.02 -8.65
N GLU A 98 31.08 -21.43 -9.78
CA GLU A 98 32.31 -20.65 -9.83
C GLU A 98 32.06 -19.20 -9.36
N GLU A 99 30.86 -18.68 -9.49
CA GLU A 99 30.50 -17.30 -9.15
C GLU A 99 29.87 -17.17 -7.75
N GLN A 100 29.09 -18.19 -7.32
CA GLN A 100 28.34 -18.13 -6.07
C GLN A 100 28.17 -19.49 -5.41
N THR A 101 28.09 -19.50 -4.09
CA THR A 101 27.78 -20.72 -3.32
C THR A 101 26.31 -21.12 -3.49
N GLU A 102 26.02 -22.40 -3.26
CA GLU A 102 24.62 -22.88 -3.26
C GLU A 102 23.74 -22.15 -2.25
N ALA A 103 24.29 -21.80 -1.08
CA ALA A 103 23.56 -21.07 -0.05
C ALA A 103 23.17 -19.66 -0.50
N GLU A 104 24.05 -18.95 -1.17
CA GLU A 104 23.77 -17.62 -1.75
C GLU A 104 22.72 -17.69 -2.86
N TYR A 105 22.79 -18.72 -3.71
CA TYR A 105 21.79 -18.96 -4.73
C TYR A 105 20.40 -19.22 -4.13
N LEU A 106 20.30 -20.10 -3.13
CA LEU A 106 19.06 -20.40 -2.45
C LEU A 106 18.48 -19.17 -1.72
N GLU A 107 19.34 -18.35 -1.13
CA GLU A 107 18.90 -17.09 -0.52
C GLU A 107 18.37 -16.10 -1.57
N GLY A 108 19.01 -16.01 -2.74
CA GLY A 108 18.52 -15.24 -3.88
C GLY A 108 17.12 -15.69 -4.35
N LEU A 109 16.91 -17.01 -4.44
CA LEU A 109 15.60 -17.57 -4.73
C LEU A 109 14.58 -17.23 -3.63
N ARG A 110 14.97 -17.32 -2.36
CA ARG A 110 14.10 -16.97 -1.22
C ARG A 110 13.68 -15.51 -1.30
N GLN A 111 14.62 -14.60 -1.57
CA GLN A 111 14.34 -13.17 -1.72
C GLN A 111 13.37 -12.91 -2.88
N LYS A 112 13.57 -13.57 -4.02
CA LYS A 112 12.62 -13.52 -5.15
C LYS A 112 11.21 -13.98 -4.75
N GLY A 113 11.12 -15.00 -3.91
CA GLY A 113 9.84 -15.47 -3.35
C GLY A 113 9.18 -14.43 -2.46
N LEU A 114 9.93 -13.77 -1.58
CA LEU A 114 9.44 -12.68 -0.73
C LEU A 114 8.93 -11.51 -1.59
N ASP A 115 9.68 -11.10 -2.61
CA ASP A 115 9.27 -10.03 -3.52
C ASP A 115 7.97 -10.38 -4.26
N LYS A 116 7.83 -11.64 -4.68
CA LYS A 116 6.60 -12.10 -5.31
C LYS A 116 5.41 -12.11 -4.34
N LEU A 117 5.61 -12.54 -3.09
CA LEU A 117 4.54 -12.53 -2.10
C LEU A 117 4.01 -11.12 -1.81
N LEU A 118 4.83 -10.06 -2.00
CA LEU A 118 4.36 -8.68 -1.86
C LEU A 118 3.31 -8.30 -2.91
N ASP A 119 3.32 -8.94 -4.10
CA ASP A 119 2.32 -8.72 -5.13
C ASP A 119 0.96 -9.39 -4.78
N TYR A 120 0.95 -10.30 -3.81
CA TYR A 120 -0.20 -11.12 -3.40
C TYR A 120 -0.69 -10.80 -1.98
N GLN A 121 -0.50 -9.58 -1.52
CA GLN A 121 -1.01 -9.17 -0.22
C GLN A 121 -2.52 -8.89 -0.25
N ILE A 122 -3.14 -8.92 0.91
CA ILE A 122 -4.55 -8.53 1.07
C ILE A 122 -4.69 -7.07 0.63
N ILE A 123 -5.63 -6.81 -0.28
CA ILE A 123 -5.98 -5.46 -0.71
C ILE A 123 -7.08 -4.95 0.20
N GLN A 124 -6.77 -3.96 1.01
CA GLN A 124 -7.75 -3.19 1.76
C GLN A 124 -8.02 -1.88 1.02
N ASN A 125 -9.25 -1.66 0.65
CA ASN A 125 -9.67 -0.43 0.01
C ASN A 125 -10.81 0.16 0.84
N ILE A 126 -10.61 1.38 1.33
CA ILE A 126 -11.61 2.13 2.07
C ILE A 126 -11.89 3.39 1.28
N GLU A 127 -13.11 3.50 0.79
CA GLU A 127 -13.62 4.71 0.16
C GLU A 127 -14.51 5.43 1.16
N ILE A 128 -14.24 6.70 1.36
CA ILE A 128 -14.96 7.55 2.30
C ILE A 128 -15.47 8.76 1.54
N GLU A 129 -16.78 9.06 1.65
CA GLU A 129 -17.29 10.37 1.31
C GLU A 129 -17.02 11.31 2.48
N ALA A 130 -16.04 12.20 2.31
CA ALA A 130 -15.66 13.16 3.32
C ALA A 130 -16.57 14.38 3.30
N SER A 131 -17.11 14.73 4.45
CA SER A 131 -17.77 16.01 4.66
C SER A 131 -16.73 17.08 5.00
N ASN A 132 -16.91 18.30 4.49
CA ASN A 132 -16.07 19.45 4.87
C ASN A 132 -16.33 19.94 6.31
N THR A 133 -16.97 19.13 7.14
CA THR A 133 -17.21 19.45 8.54
C THR A 133 -15.99 19.06 9.35
N GLY A 134 -15.40 20.02 10.04
CA GLY A 134 -14.25 19.81 10.94
C GLY A 134 -12.88 19.91 10.27
N PHE A 135 -12.62 19.23 9.16
CA PHE A 135 -11.34 19.30 8.45
C PHE A 135 -11.57 19.60 6.97
N ALA A 136 -10.96 20.68 6.47
CA ALA A 136 -11.12 21.13 5.09
C ALA A 136 -10.00 20.61 4.18
N TYR A 137 -10.39 20.11 3.01
CA TYR A 137 -9.44 19.71 1.97
C TYR A 137 -8.58 20.90 1.51
N LEU A 138 -7.30 20.66 1.25
CA LEU A 138 -6.24 21.62 0.91
C LEU A 138 -5.86 22.60 2.05
N THR A 139 -6.58 22.60 3.17
CA THR A 139 -6.27 23.43 4.35
C THR A 139 -5.72 22.55 5.47
N ASP A 140 -6.49 21.56 5.88
CA ASP A 140 -6.14 20.68 6.99
C ASP A 140 -5.50 19.38 6.53
N TRP A 141 -5.85 18.91 5.33
CA TRP A 141 -5.31 17.69 4.74
C TRP A 141 -5.21 17.78 3.21
N ASP A 142 -4.37 16.95 2.62
CA ASP A 142 -4.13 16.86 1.17
C ASP A 142 -3.93 15.40 0.72
N LEU A 143 -3.96 15.22 -0.59
CA LEU A 143 -3.61 13.94 -1.23
C LEU A 143 -2.23 13.48 -0.78
N GLY A 144 -2.12 12.23 -0.37
CA GLY A 144 -0.88 11.63 0.09
C GLY A 144 -0.67 11.70 1.60
N ASP A 145 -1.46 12.46 2.35
CA ASP A 145 -1.37 12.54 3.80
C ASP A 145 -1.72 11.20 4.46
N LEU A 146 -1.04 10.90 5.55
CA LEU A 146 -1.37 9.78 6.43
C LEU A 146 -2.27 10.31 7.55
N VAL A 147 -3.44 9.71 7.71
CA VAL A 147 -4.50 10.16 8.61
C VAL A 147 -5.02 9.02 9.47
N ASP A 148 -5.67 9.34 10.58
CA ASP A 148 -6.41 8.35 11.35
C ASP A 148 -7.81 8.15 10.78
N VAL A 149 -8.26 6.90 10.78
CA VAL A 149 -9.62 6.51 10.39
C VAL A 149 -10.22 5.67 11.50
N VAL A 150 -11.34 6.11 12.03
CA VAL A 150 -12.04 5.41 13.12
C VAL A 150 -13.50 5.22 12.72
N ILE A 151 -13.86 3.96 12.47
CA ILE A 151 -15.22 3.56 12.08
C ILE A 151 -15.69 2.51 13.09
N PRO A 152 -16.33 2.94 14.18
CA PRO A 152 -16.73 2.05 15.27
C PRO A 152 -17.70 0.95 14.83
N GLU A 153 -18.59 1.25 13.89
CA GLU A 153 -19.56 0.30 13.35
C GLU A 153 -18.91 -0.91 12.67
N LEU A 154 -17.72 -0.71 12.09
CA LEU A 154 -16.93 -1.77 11.48
C LEU A 154 -15.85 -2.32 12.42
N GLY A 155 -15.76 -1.81 13.66
CA GLY A 155 -14.67 -2.13 14.58
C GLY A 155 -13.29 -1.71 14.03
N LEU A 156 -13.24 -0.71 13.16
CA LEU A 156 -12.04 -0.31 12.45
C LEU A 156 -11.43 0.94 13.09
N ALA A 157 -10.17 0.83 13.49
CA ALA A 157 -9.33 1.97 13.86
C ALA A 157 -7.94 1.74 13.26
N MET A 158 -7.53 2.61 12.34
CA MET A 158 -6.28 2.44 11.61
C MET A 158 -5.70 3.76 11.13
N GLU A 159 -4.40 3.77 10.88
CA GLU A 159 -3.74 4.82 10.12
C GLU A 159 -3.79 4.46 8.63
N ALA A 160 -4.24 5.38 7.80
CA ALA A 160 -4.38 5.14 6.37
C ALA A 160 -3.90 6.35 5.55
N ARG A 161 -3.33 6.07 4.38
CA ARG A 161 -2.89 7.11 3.46
C ARG A 161 -4.01 7.46 2.49
N ILE A 162 -4.19 8.75 2.25
CA ILE A 162 -5.08 9.25 1.21
C ILE A 162 -4.41 9.02 -0.15
N ILE A 163 -4.96 8.10 -0.94
CA ILE A 163 -4.40 7.71 -2.24
C ILE A 163 -5.13 8.31 -3.43
N THR A 164 -6.39 8.70 -3.24
CA THR A 164 -7.20 9.37 -4.25
C THR A 164 -8.08 10.40 -3.59
N VAL A 165 -8.22 11.55 -4.22
CA VAL A 165 -9.21 12.57 -3.87
C VAL A 165 -10.02 12.88 -5.12
N ARG A 166 -11.34 12.75 -5.03
CA ARG A 166 -12.28 13.06 -6.09
C ARG A 166 -13.22 14.17 -5.64
N GLU A 167 -13.19 15.29 -6.33
CA GLU A 167 -14.11 16.39 -6.14
C GLU A 167 -15.19 16.36 -7.22
N VAL A 168 -16.45 16.37 -6.78
CA VAL A 168 -17.59 16.47 -7.68
C VAL A 168 -18.42 17.69 -7.29
N ARG A 169 -18.45 18.68 -8.16
CA ARG A 169 -19.27 19.88 -7.97
C ARG A 169 -20.52 19.83 -8.85
N LYS A 170 -21.69 19.83 -8.20
CA LYS A 170 -22.99 19.88 -8.87
C LYS A 170 -23.77 21.09 -8.34
N ARG A 171 -23.94 22.13 -9.17
CA ARG A 171 -24.60 23.38 -8.77
C ARG A 171 -23.92 23.96 -7.51
N ASN A 172 -24.61 23.92 -6.36
CA ASN A 172 -24.13 24.46 -5.08
C ASN A 172 -23.62 23.37 -4.12
N ASN A 173 -23.53 22.12 -4.57
CA ASN A 173 -23.05 21.03 -3.73
C ASN A 173 -21.65 20.58 -4.18
N LEU A 174 -20.72 20.50 -3.23
CA LEU A 174 -19.39 19.95 -3.40
C LEU A 174 -19.32 18.65 -2.60
N THR A 175 -19.12 17.54 -3.31
CA THR A 175 -18.87 16.23 -2.71
C THR A 175 -17.39 15.91 -2.86
N ILE A 176 -16.74 15.54 -1.78
CA ILE A 176 -15.34 15.09 -1.76
C ILE A 176 -15.34 13.62 -1.36
N THR A 177 -14.86 12.78 -2.26
CA THR A 177 -14.67 11.37 -1.99
C THR A 177 -13.17 11.08 -1.92
N ILE A 178 -12.75 10.37 -0.88
CA ILE A 178 -11.36 9.96 -0.68
C ILE A 178 -11.27 8.43 -0.70
N GLU A 179 -10.26 7.93 -1.35
CA GLU A 179 -9.86 6.53 -1.21
C GLU A 179 -8.65 6.47 -0.27
N LEU A 180 -8.76 5.61 0.71
CA LEU A 180 -7.74 5.31 1.67
C LEU A 180 -7.18 3.91 1.41
N GLY A 181 -5.90 3.77 1.47
CA GLY A 181 -5.32 2.44 1.26
C GLY A 181 -3.80 2.44 1.27
N ASP A 182 -3.27 1.24 1.17
CA ASP A 182 -1.84 0.94 1.26
C ASP A 182 -1.19 0.75 -0.12
N LYS A 183 -1.87 1.11 -1.22
CA LYS A 183 -1.37 0.91 -2.59
C LYS A 183 0.04 1.49 -2.83
N MET A 184 0.41 2.57 -2.11
CA MET A 184 1.76 3.13 -2.18
C MET A 184 2.78 2.40 -1.31
N LEU A 185 2.37 1.79 -0.21
CA LEU A 185 3.27 1.07 0.70
C LEU A 185 3.83 -0.21 0.09
N THR A 186 3.15 -0.82 -0.89
CA THR A 186 3.65 -2.02 -1.55
C THR A 186 4.98 -1.75 -2.26
N GLN A 187 5.12 -0.62 -2.94
CA GLN A 187 6.38 -0.25 -3.59
C GLN A 187 7.46 0.26 -2.61
N LEU A 188 7.05 0.98 -1.56
CA LEU A 188 7.97 1.45 -0.52
C LEU A 188 8.42 0.32 0.43
N LYS A 189 7.56 -0.67 0.71
CA LYS A 189 7.95 -1.89 1.40
C LYS A 189 8.96 -2.70 0.58
N LYS A 190 8.78 -2.80 -0.74
CA LYS A 190 9.77 -3.39 -1.65
C LYS A 190 11.13 -2.70 -1.52
N ALA A 191 11.18 -1.37 -1.50
CA ALA A 191 12.41 -0.61 -1.36
C ALA A 191 13.09 -0.75 0.03
N ARG A 192 12.33 -0.99 1.10
CA ARG A 192 12.88 -1.19 2.46
C ARG A 192 13.38 -2.60 2.74
N LEU A 193 12.96 -3.59 1.96
CA LEU A 193 13.42 -4.98 2.10
C LEU A 193 14.71 -5.25 1.29
N ILE A 194 15.16 -4.28 0.48
CA ILE A 194 16.36 -4.37 -0.37
C ILE A 194 17.59 -3.72 0.31
N TYR A 195 17.43 -3.11 1.50
CA TYR A 195 18.55 -2.48 2.24
C TYR A 195 18.64 -3.06 3.67
#